data_6426ab54a1194b42ebd1629bfa404fc0
#
_entry.id   6426ab54a1194b42ebd1629bfa404fc0
#
_cell.length_a   1.000
_cell.length_b   1.000
_cell.length_c   1.000
_cell.angle_alpha   90.00
_cell.angle_beta   90.00
_cell.angle_gamma   90.00
#
_symmetry.space_group_name_H-M   'P 1'
#
loop_
_entity.id
_entity.type
_entity.pdbx_description
1 polymer ?
#
loop_
_entity_poly.entity_id
_entity_poly.type
_entity_poly.pdbx_seq_one_letter_code
_entity_poly.pdbx_strand_id
1 'polypeptide(L)'
;MNSFFTNIINKGYDKDDLFNSDKSIVITNFILLLATTLAFLRFTLFISGQDFSFALVSLASSIAFFSLYLLNSNGYSDISKFSLLIVGNIATGYKELLSGGTAGQIYLILASFGVVFLLFDIKQTKKLYFALSIPLINTLVNVIFPNLIHEPLLVGVKEALFEKSVGVFSNIFITVLIIWYFVKKSNEIEIKLKDSNKQLNVINDDLLIQKDIIQSKNEEIYASIRYAQRIQNTILPWESTLEETFKEHFVIYKPKDIVSGDFYWLQKHNNAIYFAVGDCTGHGISGSMLTMIGATILEEAVSNKELNSTSEILNFIDYKLTAALNQQLEENKIRDSIEIALIKIEDSKLEFSGARLGLYLYNNGEYIHIKGSRNSIGGNSKEGNDYLNYNTILNNESIIYLFSDGFSDQIGTNKKKFGSNNLKSILKDVTKLSLLKQKEKLVEEFAKHIGNETQRDDITLIGLKTRTSQ
;
A
#
# COMPACT_ATOMS: atom_id res chain seq x y z
N MET A 1 36.32 16.13 38.52
CA MET A 1 37.29 15.53 37.56
C MET A 1 36.60 14.72 36.46
N ASN A 2 35.51 14.00 36.73
CA ASN A 2 34.80 13.20 35.68
C ASN A 2 34.14 14.02 34.54
N SER A 3 33.64 15.24 34.79
CA SER A 3 32.92 16.00 33.75
C SER A 3 33.85 16.60 32.68
N PHE A 4 35.06 17.04 33.10
CA PHE A 4 36.04 17.65 32.17
C PHE A 4 36.56 16.64 31.14
N PHE A 5 36.98 15.45 31.58
CA PHE A 5 37.45 14.39 30.67
C PHE A 5 36.33 13.89 29.77
N THR A 6 35.12 13.76 30.29
CA THR A 6 33.96 13.35 29.49
C THR A 6 33.65 14.36 28.39
N ASN A 7 33.75 15.65 28.66
CA ASN A 7 33.51 16.70 27.66
C ASN A 7 34.59 16.73 26.57
N ILE A 8 35.86 16.51 26.91
CA ILE A 8 36.93 16.44 25.92
C ILE A 8 36.78 15.22 24.98
N ILE A 9 36.46 14.06 25.54
CA ILE A 9 36.33 12.83 24.75
C ILE A 9 35.08 12.88 23.87
N ASN A 10 33.97 13.48 24.34
CA ASN A 10 32.74 13.61 23.59
C ASN A 10 32.71 14.80 22.62
N LYS A 11 33.80 15.58 22.52
CA LYS A 11 33.83 16.70 21.60
C LYS A 11 33.63 16.26 20.16
N GLY A 12 32.70 16.89 19.45
CA GLY A 12 32.30 16.50 18.08
C GLY A 12 31.23 15.40 18.01
N TYR A 13 30.73 14.91 19.18
CA TYR A 13 29.66 13.95 19.24
C TYR A 13 28.35 14.64 19.66
N ASP A 14 27.32 14.57 18.80
CA ASP A 14 25.98 15.08 19.11
C ASP A 14 25.15 13.97 19.76
N LYS A 15 24.76 14.22 21.04
CA LYS A 15 23.93 13.27 21.80
C LYS A 15 22.47 13.24 21.37
N ASP A 16 21.99 14.32 20.77
CA ASP A 16 20.59 14.50 20.42
C ASP A 16 20.27 13.91 19.03
N ASP A 17 21.29 13.69 18.21
CA ASP A 17 21.15 12.97 16.93
C ASP A 17 21.40 11.46 17.10
N LEU A 18 20.41 10.77 17.66
CA LEU A 18 20.46 9.32 17.96
C LEU A 18 20.62 8.44 16.71
N PHE A 19 20.32 8.95 15.50
CA PHE A 19 20.35 8.19 14.26
C PHE A 19 21.65 8.35 13.47
N ASN A 20 22.32 9.51 13.56
CA ASN A 20 23.49 9.85 12.72
C ASN A 20 24.79 10.01 13.50
N SER A 21 24.76 10.06 14.83
CA SER A 21 25.97 10.27 15.62
C SER A 21 26.87 9.02 15.61
N ASP A 22 27.99 9.12 14.94
CA ASP A 22 29.01 8.07 14.87
C ASP A 22 29.76 7.96 16.22
N LYS A 23 29.33 6.98 17.07
CA LYS A 23 30.00 6.69 18.36
C LYS A 23 31.49 6.41 18.21
N SER A 24 31.96 6.12 17.01
CA SER A 24 33.38 5.93 16.74
C SER A 24 34.18 7.23 16.91
N ILE A 25 33.51 8.41 16.84
CA ILE A 25 34.16 9.72 17.14
C ILE A 25 34.71 9.73 18.57
N VAL A 26 33.89 9.29 19.51
CA VAL A 26 34.24 9.24 20.95
C VAL A 26 35.41 8.29 21.17
N ILE A 27 35.38 7.11 20.55
CA ILE A 27 36.45 6.11 20.67
C ILE A 27 37.71 6.63 19.99
N THR A 28 37.61 7.25 18.84
CA THR A 28 38.74 7.84 18.12
C THR A 28 39.38 8.95 18.95
N ASN A 29 38.60 9.85 19.57
CA ASN A 29 39.11 10.90 20.46
C ASN A 29 39.87 10.29 21.64
N PHE A 30 39.33 9.25 22.28
CA PHE A 30 39.98 8.58 23.38
C PHE A 30 41.33 7.98 22.98
N ILE A 31 41.37 7.24 21.84
CA ILE A 31 42.60 6.61 21.33
C ILE A 31 43.64 7.67 20.98
N LEU A 32 43.24 8.76 20.31
CA LEU A 32 44.13 9.85 19.91
C LEU A 32 44.76 10.56 21.12
N LEU A 33 43.97 10.87 22.16
CA LEU A 33 44.46 11.47 23.38
C LEU A 33 45.42 10.55 24.13
N LEU A 34 45.07 9.25 24.23
CA LEU A 34 45.94 8.25 24.84
C LEU A 34 47.26 8.11 24.07
N ALA A 35 47.21 8.02 22.73
CA ALA A 35 48.40 7.94 21.87
C ALA A 35 49.28 9.21 22.01
N THR A 36 48.66 10.40 22.05
CA THR A 36 49.36 11.67 22.28
C THR A 36 50.13 11.65 23.60
N THR A 37 49.45 11.25 24.69
CA THR A 37 50.04 11.22 26.02
C THR A 37 51.20 10.20 26.11
N LEU A 38 51.02 9.02 25.55
CA LEU A 38 52.06 7.98 25.52
C LEU A 38 53.27 8.40 24.68
N ALA A 39 53.05 9.04 23.51
CA ALA A 39 54.11 9.51 22.65
C ALA A 39 54.91 10.67 23.34
N PHE A 40 54.21 11.56 24.06
CA PHE A 40 54.86 12.61 24.81
C PHE A 40 55.66 12.08 26.00
N LEU A 41 55.14 11.10 26.72
CA LEU A 41 55.86 10.45 27.82
C LEU A 41 57.15 9.76 27.29
N ARG A 42 57.09 9.09 26.14
CA ARG A 42 58.26 8.52 25.49
C ARG A 42 59.28 9.59 25.07
N PHE A 43 58.85 10.72 24.55
CA PHE A 43 59.72 11.85 24.25
C PHE A 43 60.52 12.28 25.49
N THR A 44 59.89 12.46 26.63
CA THR A 44 60.56 12.87 27.84
C THR A 44 61.56 11.83 28.36
N LEU A 45 61.25 10.54 28.23
CA LEU A 45 62.15 9.45 28.64
C LEU A 45 63.39 9.36 27.71
N PHE A 46 63.21 9.45 26.38
CA PHE A 46 64.33 9.36 25.45
C PHE A 46 65.25 10.60 25.51
N ILE A 47 64.69 11.79 25.71
CA ILE A 47 65.53 13.01 25.86
C ILE A 47 66.38 12.97 27.10
N SER A 48 65.85 12.37 28.19
CA SER A 48 66.63 12.17 29.43
C SER A 48 67.72 11.11 29.30
N GLY A 49 67.52 10.12 28.42
CA GLY A 49 68.48 9.07 28.08
C GLY A 49 69.46 9.43 26.96
N GLN A 50 69.42 10.66 26.42
CA GLN A 50 70.23 11.16 25.31
C GLN A 50 70.00 10.48 23.95
N ASP A 51 68.90 9.76 23.75
CA ASP A 51 68.51 9.11 22.50
C ASP A 51 67.71 10.06 21.62
N PHE A 52 68.38 11.05 21.03
CA PHE A 52 67.73 12.14 20.26
C PHE A 52 66.90 11.69 19.08
N SER A 53 67.27 10.60 18.39
CA SER A 53 66.54 10.08 17.22
C SER A 53 65.20 9.54 17.66
N PHE A 54 65.10 8.74 18.69
CA PHE A 54 63.83 8.21 19.25
C PHE A 54 62.99 9.30 19.90
N ALA A 55 63.63 10.28 20.60
CA ALA A 55 62.98 11.42 21.14
C ALA A 55 62.26 12.26 20.07
N LEU A 56 62.96 12.56 18.95
CA LEU A 56 62.38 13.34 17.84
C LEU A 56 61.16 12.65 17.20
N VAL A 57 61.23 11.34 16.92
CA VAL A 57 60.11 10.58 16.37
C VAL A 57 58.92 10.54 17.33
N SER A 58 59.19 10.45 18.64
CA SER A 58 58.15 10.43 19.66
C SER A 58 57.45 11.79 19.79
N LEU A 59 58.23 12.91 19.71
CA LEU A 59 57.66 14.26 19.70
C LEU A 59 56.81 14.52 18.46
N ALA A 60 57.34 14.16 17.28
CA ALA A 60 56.57 14.29 16.02
C ALA A 60 55.25 13.51 16.06
N SER A 61 55.28 12.27 16.57
CA SER A 61 54.09 11.43 16.74
C SER A 61 53.07 12.05 17.69
N SER A 62 53.55 12.65 18.81
CA SER A 62 52.65 13.30 19.79
C SER A 62 51.95 14.50 19.16
N ILE A 63 52.67 15.34 18.42
CA ILE A 63 52.09 16.49 17.71
C ILE A 63 51.05 16.02 16.68
N ALA A 64 51.40 14.99 15.90
CA ALA A 64 50.54 14.44 14.89
C ALA A 64 49.21 13.89 15.51
N PHE A 65 49.30 13.09 16.56
CA PHE A 65 48.10 12.55 17.21
C PHE A 65 47.19 13.61 17.82
N PHE A 66 47.76 14.65 18.41
CA PHE A 66 47.01 15.77 18.91
C PHE A 66 46.32 16.57 17.81
N SER A 67 47.01 16.78 16.70
CA SER A 67 46.40 17.42 15.50
C SER A 67 45.23 16.59 14.93
N LEU A 68 45.36 15.27 14.90
CA LEU A 68 44.27 14.37 14.48
C LEU A 68 43.08 14.39 15.45
N TYR A 69 43.32 14.54 16.78
CA TYR A 69 42.26 14.77 17.74
C TYR A 69 41.47 16.04 17.42
N LEU A 70 42.15 17.13 17.09
CA LEU A 70 41.49 18.38 16.72
C LEU A 70 40.66 18.21 15.41
N LEU A 71 41.17 17.49 14.43
CA LEU A 71 40.42 17.17 13.18
C LEU A 71 39.19 16.33 13.47
N ASN A 72 39.32 15.28 14.29
CA ASN A 72 38.19 14.42 14.64
C ASN A 72 37.10 15.20 15.40
N SER A 73 37.50 16.07 16.36
CA SER A 73 36.57 16.91 17.11
C SER A 73 35.85 17.98 16.27
N ASN A 74 36.37 18.29 15.06
CA ASN A 74 35.78 19.21 14.11
C ASN A 74 34.97 18.52 12.99
N GLY A 75 34.67 17.22 13.13
CA GLY A 75 33.81 16.48 12.21
C GLY A 75 34.52 15.68 11.11
N TYR A 76 35.85 15.77 11.01
CA TYR A 76 36.62 15.02 9.99
C TYR A 76 36.97 13.61 10.47
N SER A 77 35.95 12.84 10.90
CA SER A 77 36.14 11.56 11.60
C SER A 77 36.84 10.50 10.74
N ASP A 78 36.43 10.29 9.50
CA ASP A 78 37.03 9.26 8.64
C ASP A 78 38.54 9.58 8.35
N ILE A 79 38.84 10.85 8.06
CA ILE A 79 40.20 11.29 7.82
C ILE A 79 41.06 11.03 9.07
N SER A 80 40.54 11.38 10.26
CA SER A 80 41.25 11.18 11.51
C SER A 80 41.51 9.72 11.84
N LYS A 81 40.55 8.82 11.57
CA LYS A 81 40.67 7.37 11.77
C LYS A 81 41.75 6.76 10.89
N PHE A 82 41.71 7.05 9.59
CA PHE A 82 42.73 6.54 8.67
C PHE A 82 44.10 7.11 8.96
N SER A 83 44.20 8.42 9.23
CA SER A 83 45.47 9.08 9.55
C SER A 83 46.05 8.56 10.88
N LEU A 84 45.21 8.26 11.89
CA LEU A 84 45.68 7.63 13.11
C LEU A 84 46.37 6.31 12.85
N LEU A 85 45.76 5.43 12.01
CA LEU A 85 46.35 4.14 11.66
C LEU A 85 47.64 4.33 10.87
N ILE A 86 47.68 5.23 9.89
CA ILE A 86 48.86 5.48 9.04
C ILE A 86 50.00 6.03 9.90
N VAL A 87 49.75 7.12 10.64
CA VAL A 87 50.76 7.76 11.50
C VAL A 87 51.27 6.81 12.57
N GLY A 88 50.34 6.10 13.24
CA GLY A 88 50.71 5.11 14.25
C GLY A 88 51.58 3.98 13.74
N ASN A 89 51.23 3.42 12.58
CA ASN A 89 51.98 2.32 11.96
C ASN A 89 53.33 2.80 11.40
N ILE A 90 53.42 3.98 10.77
CA ILE A 90 54.69 4.56 10.34
C ILE A 90 55.62 4.83 11.51
N ALA A 91 55.08 5.44 12.58
CA ALA A 91 55.90 5.77 13.75
C ALA A 91 56.46 4.52 14.45
N THR A 92 55.64 3.49 14.60
CA THR A 92 56.05 2.21 15.23
C THR A 92 56.98 1.42 14.33
N GLY A 93 56.68 1.30 13.02
CA GLY A 93 57.52 0.59 12.05
C GLY A 93 58.89 1.24 11.87
N TYR A 94 58.95 2.58 11.80
CA TYR A 94 60.22 3.28 11.71
C TYR A 94 61.09 3.08 12.94
N LYS A 95 60.51 3.11 14.16
CA LYS A 95 61.22 2.81 15.41
C LYS A 95 61.76 1.38 15.47
N GLU A 96 60.99 0.39 15.00
CA GLU A 96 61.42 -1.00 14.90
C GLU A 96 62.61 -1.16 13.96
N LEU A 97 62.59 -0.51 12.80
CA LEU A 97 63.70 -0.51 11.83
C LEU A 97 64.93 0.19 12.41
N LEU A 98 64.79 1.32 13.13
CA LEU A 98 65.91 2.01 13.77
C LEU A 98 66.58 1.17 14.83
N SER A 99 65.84 0.32 15.54
CA SER A 99 66.38 -0.54 16.56
C SER A 99 66.90 -1.90 16.06
N GLY A 100 66.84 -2.15 14.76
CA GLY A 100 67.20 -3.44 14.21
C GLY A 100 66.36 -4.60 14.73
N GLY A 101 65.07 -4.34 15.07
CA GLY A 101 64.13 -5.33 15.60
C GLY A 101 64.23 -5.61 17.12
N THR A 102 65.09 -4.90 17.82
CA THR A 102 65.30 -5.13 19.28
C THR A 102 64.33 -4.39 20.17
N ALA A 103 63.68 -3.31 19.68
CA ALA A 103 62.77 -2.47 20.47
C ALA A 103 61.39 -3.07 20.76
N GLY A 104 61.05 -4.18 20.11
CA GLY A 104 59.77 -4.88 20.35
C GLY A 104 58.51 -4.10 19.94
N GLN A 105 58.65 -3.13 19.04
CA GLN A 105 57.54 -2.31 18.52
C GLN A 105 56.55 -3.13 17.68
N ILE A 106 56.97 -4.33 17.20
CA ILE A 106 56.11 -5.27 16.49
C ILE A 106 54.82 -5.61 17.24
N TYR A 107 54.87 -5.62 18.60
CA TYR A 107 53.69 -5.84 19.44
C TYR A 107 52.64 -4.73 19.31
N LEU A 108 53.07 -3.48 19.12
CA LEU A 108 52.16 -2.35 18.85
C LEU A 108 51.59 -2.37 17.44
N ILE A 109 52.38 -2.82 16.47
CA ILE A 109 51.88 -3.03 15.11
C ILE A 109 50.74 -4.07 15.13
N LEU A 110 50.94 -5.21 15.80
CA LEU A 110 49.92 -6.26 15.95
C LEU A 110 48.68 -5.75 16.64
N ALA A 111 48.82 -4.93 17.73
CA ALA A 111 47.67 -4.34 18.41
C ALA A 111 46.85 -3.43 17.48
N SER A 112 47.46 -2.81 16.48
CA SER A 112 46.77 -1.90 15.55
C SER A 112 45.71 -2.60 14.70
N PHE A 113 45.81 -3.91 14.45
CA PHE A 113 44.74 -4.71 13.84
C PHE A 113 43.45 -4.69 14.66
N GLY A 114 43.58 -4.82 16.01
CA GLY A 114 42.44 -4.73 16.91
C GLY A 114 41.80 -3.33 16.91
N VAL A 115 42.62 -2.29 16.84
CA VAL A 115 42.14 -0.90 16.78
C VAL A 115 41.27 -0.63 15.54
N VAL A 116 41.56 -1.25 14.41
CA VAL A 116 40.74 -1.13 13.18
C VAL A 116 39.28 -1.50 13.47
N PHE A 117 39.04 -2.61 14.18
CA PHE A 117 37.68 -3.07 14.50
C PHE A 117 36.95 -2.18 15.53
N LEU A 118 37.69 -1.36 16.29
CA LEU A 118 37.08 -0.35 17.17
C LEU A 118 36.69 0.92 16.41
N LEU A 119 37.42 1.26 15.35
CA LEU A 119 37.23 2.51 14.61
C LEU A 119 36.23 2.39 13.46
N PHE A 120 36.12 1.23 12.85
CA PHE A 120 35.32 1.01 11.62
C PHE A 120 34.21 -0.01 11.86
N ASP A 121 33.01 0.30 11.35
CA ASP A 121 31.89 -0.64 11.38
C ASP A 121 32.14 -1.78 10.37
N ILE A 122 31.81 -3.01 10.75
CA ILE A 122 31.89 -4.21 9.92
C ILE A 122 31.04 -4.05 8.65
N LYS A 123 29.94 -3.28 8.71
CA LYS A 123 29.09 -2.97 7.55
C LYS A 123 29.81 -2.14 6.48
N GLN A 124 30.83 -1.37 6.84
CA GLN A 124 31.61 -0.56 5.92
C GLN A 124 32.78 -1.35 5.34
N THR A 125 32.53 -2.47 4.69
CA THR A 125 33.50 -3.47 4.25
C THR A 125 34.68 -2.88 3.48
N LYS A 126 34.48 -1.95 2.56
CA LYS A 126 35.55 -1.31 1.79
C LYS A 126 36.51 -0.52 2.65
N LYS A 127 35.98 0.27 3.60
CA LYS A 127 36.79 1.05 4.55
C LYS A 127 37.53 0.13 5.51
N LEU A 128 36.88 -0.94 5.98
CA LEU A 128 37.49 -1.92 6.88
C LEU A 128 38.68 -2.64 6.23
N TYR A 129 38.50 -3.16 4.99
CA TYR A 129 39.61 -3.81 4.28
C TYR A 129 40.78 -2.87 4.00
N PHE A 130 40.51 -1.63 3.61
CA PHE A 130 41.56 -0.63 3.43
C PHE A 130 42.28 -0.34 4.74
N ALA A 131 41.54 -0.16 5.85
CA ALA A 131 42.13 0.06 7.17
C ALA A 131 43.00 -1.11 7.64
N LEU A 132 42.57 -2.38 7.40
CA LEU A 132 43.34 -3.59 7.73
C LEU A 132 44.63 -3.74 6.87
N SER A 133 44.63 -3.20 5.67
CA SER A 133 45.84 -3.24 4.83
C SER A 133 47.01 -2.43 5.41
N ILE A 134 46.76 -1.37 6.18
CA ILE A 134 47.77 -0.50 6.74
C ILE A 134 48.70 -1.24 7.72
N PRO A 135 48.20 -1.88 8.83
CA PRO A 135 49.05 -2.65 9.71
C PRO A 135 49.65 -3.89 9.04
N LEU A 136 48.94 -4.50 8.05
CA LEU A 136 49.43 -5.62 7.31
C LEU A 136 50.69 -5.26 6.51
N ILE A 137 50.64 -4.15 5.76
CA ILE A 137 51.79 -3.66 4.99
C ILE A 137 52.94 -3.33 5.93
N ASN A 138 52.69 -2.65 7.04
CA ASN A 138 53.72 -2.34 8.03
C ASN A 138 54.36 -3.60 8.61
N THR A 139 53.58 -4.61 8.95
CA THR A 139 54.08 -5.92 9.42
C THR A 139 54.97 -6.56 8.36
N LEU A 140 54.52 -6.62 7.10
CA LEU A 140 55.30 -7.19 5.99
C LEU A 140 56.59 -6.48 5.78
N VAL A 141 56.63 -5.13 5.77
CA VAL A 141 57.83 -4.35 5.62
C VAL A 141 58.87 -4.68 6.71
N ASN A 142 58.44 -4.72 7.97
CA ASN A 142 59.36 -5.01 9.08
C ASN A 142 59.82 -6.47 9.13
N VAL A 143 59.05 -7.43 8.62
CA VAL A 143 59.45 -8.84 8.57
C VAL A 143 60.33 -9.15 7.38
N ILE A 144 60.02 -8.60 6.20
CA ILE A 144 60.76 -8.91 4.96
C ILE A 144 62.07 -8.10 4.87
N PHE A 145 62.08 -6.87 5.37
CA PHE A 145 63.19 -5.95 5.29
C PHE A 145 63.69 -5.50 6.67
N PRO A 146 64.09 -6.40 7.56
CA PRO A 146 64.50 -6.05 8.93
C PRO A 146 65.75 -5.17 8.94
N ASN A 147 66.61 -5.22 7.89
CA ASN A 147 67.83 -4.48 7.75
C ASN A 147 67.75 -3.33 6.73
N LEU A 148 66.53 -2.76 6.50
CA LEU A 148 66.33 -1.68 5.54
C LEU A 148 67.14 -0.43 5.92
N ILE A 149 67.44 -0.26 7.19
CA ILE A 149 68.34 0.80 7.69
C ILE A 149 69.74 0.16 7.88
N HIS A 150 70.71 0.59 7.13
CA HIS A 150 72.07 -0.02 7.03
C HIS A 150 72.89 0.08 8.34
N GLU A 151 72.58 1.07 9.21
CA GLU A 151 73.21 1.23 10.51
C GLU A 151 72.14 1.37 11.59
N PRO A 152 71.66 0.26 12.17
CA PRO A 152 70.70 0.34 13.28
C PRO A 152 71.41 1.03 14.46
N LEU A 153 70.68 1.95 15.07
CA LEU A 153 71.13 2.56 16.35
C LEU A 153 71.28 1.46 17.39
N LEU A 154 72.51 1.29 17.93
CA LEU A 154 72.80 0.39 19.02
C LEU A 154 72.06 0.95 20.30
N VAL A 155 70.87 0.47 20.51
CA VAL A 155 70.12 0.75 21.72
C VAL A 155 70.75 -0.07 22.84
N GLY A 156 71.07 0.56 23.98
CA GLY A 156 71.61 -0.13 25.12
C GLY A 156 70.67 -1.26 25.60
N VAL A 157 71.21 -2.35 26.12
CA VAL A 157 70.41 -3.53 26.51
C VAL A 157 69.32 -3.17 27.51
N LYS A 158 69.54 -2.21 28.40
CA LYS A 158 68.52 -1.72 29.37
C LYS A 158 67.39 -0.99 28.68
N GLU A 159 67.68 -0.12 27.74
CA GLU A 159 66.72 0.66 26.97
C GLU A 159 65.89 -0.26 26.05
N ALA A 160 66.55 -1.23 25.38
CA ALA A 160 65.86 -2.22 24.56
C ALA A 160 64.90 -3.10 25.39
N LEU A 161 65.31 -3.56 26.56
CA LEU A 161 64.43 -4.31 27.50
C LEU A 161 63.24 -3.47 28.01
N PHE A 162 63.48 -2.21 28.30
CA PHE A 162 62.43 -1.28 28.70
C PHE A 162 61.38 -1.08 27.61
N GLU A 163 61.82 -0.71 26.40
CA GLU A 163 60.92 -0.52 25.23
C GLU A 163 60.12 -1.80 24.94
N LYS A 164 60.75 -2.95 24.94
CA LYS A 164 60.09 -4.24 24.73
C LYS A 164 59.02 -4.51 25.81
N SER A 165 59.35 -4.21 27.10
CA SER A 165 58.42 -4.34 28.19
C SER A 165 57.23 -3.38 28.00
N VAL A 166 57.45 -2.12 27.68
CA VAL A 166 56.42 -1.13 27.40
C VAL A 166 55.55 -1.57 26.23
N GLY A 167 56.15 -2.13 25.15
CA GLY A 167 55.43 -2.68 24.02
C GLY A 167 54.48 -3.82 24.40
N VAL A 168 54.97 -4.79 25.19
CA VAL A 168 54.16 -5.92 25.68
C VAL A 168 53.03 -5.47 26.61
N PHE A 169 53.30 -4.59 27.59
CA PHE A 169 52.28 -4.06 28.47
C PHE A 169 51.23 -3.24 27.73
N SER A 170 51.63 -2.41 26.76
CA SER A 170 50.72 -1.64 25.94
C SER A 170 49.80 -2.56 25.09
N ASN A 171 50.33 -3.65 24.53
CA ASN A 171 49.55 -4.62 23.76
C ASN A 171 48.52 -5.33 24.63
N ILE A 172 48.93 -5.82 25.83
CA ILE A 172 48.01 -6.47 26.76
C ILE A 172 46.92 -5.46 27.18
N PHE A 173 47.28 -4.24 27.51
CA PHE A 173 46.32 -3.22 27.93
C PHE A 173 45.30 -2.89 26.84
N ILE A 174 45.76 -2.69 25.58
CA ILE A 174 44.90 -2.45 24.44
C ILE A 174 43.97 -3.65 24.19
N THR A 175 44.52 -4.88 24.27
CA THR A 175 43.72 -6.10 24.07
C THR A 175 42.61 -6.23 25.13
N VAL A 176 42.93 -5.97 26.41
CA VAL A 176 41.95 -5.97 27.51
C VAL A 176 40.85 -4.91 27.27
N LEU A 177 41.25 -3.70 26.84
CA LEU A 177 40.28 -2.64 26.53
C LEU A 177 39.35 -3.04 25.37
N ILE A 178 39.89 -3.68 24.30
CA ILE A 178 39.13 -4.16 23.19
C ILE A 178 38.10 -5.19 23.67
N ILE A 179 38.55 -6.22 24.40
CA ILE A 179 37.68 -7.26 24.95
C ILE A 179 36.58 -6.65 25.83
N TRP A 180 36.96 -5.77 26.75
CA TRP A 180 36.00 -5.09 27.63
C TRP A 180 34.96 -4.31 26.84
N TYR A 181 35.40 -3.57 25.81
CA TYR A 181 34.49 -2.81 24.95
C TYR A 181 33.51 -3.73 24.22
N PHE A 182 34.00 -4.84 23.62
CA PHE A 182 33.15 -5.78 22.91
C PHE A 182 32.15 -6.48 23.83
N VAL A 183 32.59 -6.91 25.02
CA VAL A 183 31.68 -7.52 26.01
C VAL A 183 30.60 -6.54 26.44
N LYS A 184 30.98 -5.29 26.78
CA LYS A 184 30.01 -4.24 27.11
C LYS A 184 29.01 -4.00 25.96
N LYS A 185 29.51 -3.89 24.76
CA LYS A 185 28.69 -3.64 23.58
C LYS A 185 27.75 -4.80 23.25
N SER A 186 28.23 -6.03 23.36
CA SER A 186 27.43 -7.24 23.19
C SER A 186 26.26 -7.29 24.18
N ASN A 187 26.53 -7.03 25.45
CA ASN A 187 25.50 -6.99 26.48
C ASN A 187 24.45 -5.91 26.22
N GLU A 188 24.85 -4.70 25.78
CA GLU A 188 23.92 -3.64 25.41
C GLU A 188 23.01 -4.05 24.25
N ILE A 189 23.56 -4.75 23.24
CA ILE A 189 22.81 -5.24 22.08
C ILE A 189 21.85 -6.32 22.51
N GLU A 190 22.28 -7.26 23.33
CA GLU A 190 21.45 -8.36 23.84
C GLU A 190 20.24 -7.85 24.62
N ILE A 191 20.43 -6.87 25.52
CA ILE A 191 19.33 -6.24 26.27
C ILE A 191 18.33 -5.56 25.31
N LYS A 192 18.82 -4.78 24.34
CA LYS A 192 17.95 -4.13 23.35
C LYS A 192 17.19 -5.13 22.47
N LEU A 193 17.86 -6.22 22.06
CA LEU A 193 17.24 -7.26 21.27
C LEU A 193 16.13 -7.97 22.05
N LYS A 194 16.38 -8.27 23.33
CA LYS A 194 15.39 -8.88 24.21
C LYS A 194 14.18 -8.00 24.43
N ASP A 195 14.40 -6.69 24.64
CA ASP A 195 13.31 -5.72 24.79
C ASP A 195 12.48 -5.57 23.50
N SER A 196 13.17 -5.43 22.35
CA SER A 196 12.52 -5.38 21.04
C SER A 196 11.69 -6.63 20.73
N ASN A 197 12.22 -7.82 21.04
CA ASN A 197 11.49 -9.08 20.88
C ASN A 197 10.24 -9.13 21.77
N LYS A 198 10.35 -8.63 23.02
CA LYS A 198 9.19 -8.54 23.90
C LYS A 198 8.11 -7.61 23.36
N GLN A 199 8.50 -6.45 22.83
CA GLN A 199 7.56 -5.50 22.21
C GLN A 199 6.91 -6.12 20.95
N LEU A 200 7.69 -6.81 20.11
CA LEU A 200 7.17 -7.51 18.93
C LEU A 200 6.13 -8.57 19.30
N ASN A 201 6.35 -9.35 20.34
CA ASN A 201 5.38 -10.35 20.79
C ASN A 201 4.07 -9.69 21.25
N VAL A 202 4.14 -8.61 22.04
CA VAL A 202 2.94 -7.88 22.47
C VAL A 202 2.15 -7.32 21.27
N ILE A 203 2.86 -6.74 20.28
CA ILE A 203 2.22 -6.22 19.06
C ILE A 203 1.58 -7.36 18.24
N ASN A 204 2.26 -8.50 18.13
CA ASN A 204 1.70 -9.66 17.41
C ASN A 204 0.44 -10.22 18.07
N ASP A 205 0.43 -10.31 19.41
CA ASP A 205 -0.75 -10.77 20.15
C ASP A 205 -1.93 -9.80 19.96
N ASP A 206 -1.67 -8.50 20.00
CA ASP A 206 -2.69 -7.46 19.77
C ASP A 206 -3.24 -7.52 18.33
N LEU A 207 -2.36 -7.71 17.33
CA LEU A 207 -2.76 -7.88 15.93
C LEU A 207 -3.64 -9.11 15.70
N LEU A 208 -3.37 -10.23 16.40
CA LEU A 208 -4.20 -11.43 16.33
C LEU A 208 -5.61 -11.15 16.88
N ILE A 209 -5.70 -10.51 18.05
CA ILE A 209 -6.98 -10.13 18.65
C ILE A 209 -7.77 -9.19 17.73
N GLN A 210 -7.11 -8.16 17.19
CA GLN A 210 -7.75 -7.22 16.25
C GLN A 210 -8.24 -7.92 14.98
N LYS A 211 -7.46 -8.85 14.44
CA LYS A 211 -7.86 -9.65 13.27
C LYS A 211 -9.13 -10.45 13.56
N ASP A 212 -9.21 -11.12 14.71
CA ASP A 212 -10.37 -11.92 15.09
C ASP A 212 -11.62 -11.05 15.28
N ILE A 213 -11.47 -9.86 15.90
CA ILE A 213 -12.56 -8.89 16.05
C ILE A 213 -13.06 -8.40 14.68
N ILE A 214 -12.14 -8.05 13.76
CA ILE A 214 -12.48 -7.60 12.39
C ILE A 214 -13.19 -8.72 11.65
N GLN A 215 -12.73 -9.96 11.74
CA GLN A 215 -13.34 -11.11 11.09
C GLN A 215 -14.77 -11.31 11.61
N SER A 216 -14.97 -11.33 12.94
CA SER A 216 -16.30 -11.45 13.54
C SER A 216 -17.24 -10.33 13.12
N LYS A 217 -16.77 -9.08 13.09
CA LYS A 217 -17.58 -7.94 12.63
C LYS A 217 -17.94 -8.03 11.15
N ASN A 218 -17.01 -8.49 10.31
CA ASN A 218 -17.31 -8.72 8.90
C ASN A 218 -18.39 -9.80 8.71
N GLU A 219 -18.32 -10.90 9.47
CA GLU A 219 -19.34 -11.96 9.42
C GLU A 219 -20.73 -11.44 9.82
N GLU A 220 -20.82 -10.61 10.87
CA GLU A 220 -22.06 -9.95 11.29
C GLU A 220 -22.62 -9.03 10.18
N ILE A 221 -21.76 -8.21 9.57
CA ILE A 221 -22.13 -7.31 8.46
C ILE A 221 -22.65 -8.12 7.26
N TYR A 222 -21.91 -9.14 6.82
CA TYR A 222 -22.35 -9.99 5.72
C TYR A 222 -23.65 -10.74 6.01
N ALA A 223 -23.86 -11.17 7.25
CA ALA A 223 -25.13 -11.79 7.65
C ALA A 223 -26.29 -10.79 7.53
N SER A 224 -26.09 -9.54 7.96
CA SER A 224 -27.09 -8.47 7.86
C SER A 224 -27.41 -8.12 6.40
N ILE A 225 -26.39 -8.03 5.53
CA ILE A 225 -26.58 -7.74 4.10
C ILE A 225 -27.31 -8.91 3.41
N ARG A 226 -26.98 -10.17 3.72
CA ARG A 226 -27.71 -11.33 3.20
C ARG A 226 -29.16 -11.35 3.66
N TYR A 227 -29.45 -10.86 4.86
CA TYR A 227 -30.83 -10.70 5.31
C TYR A 227 -31.56 -9.62 4.50
N ALA A 228 -30.93 -8.47 4.24
CA ALA A 228 -31.47 -7.42 3.37
C ALA A 228 -31.72 -7.95 1.93
N GLN A 229 -30.83 -8.78 1.40
CA GLN A 229 -31.02 -9.46 0.10
C GLN A 229 -32.28 -10.32 0.08
N ARG A 230 -32.56 -11.08 1.16
CA ARG A 230 -33.79 -11.88 1.23
C ARG A 230 -35.04 -11.00 1.19
N ILE A 231 -34.99 -9.85 1.86
CA ILE A 231 -36.11 -8.89 1.81
C ILE A 231 -36.24 -8.33 0.39
N GLN A 232 -35.14 -7.87 -0.23
CA GLN A 232 -35.16 -7.34 -1.59
C GLN A 232 -35.72 -8.36 -2.60
N ASN A 233 -35.34 -9.62 -2.47
CA ASN A 233 -35.85 -10.69 -3.34
C ASN A 233 -37.35 -10.91 -3.26
N THR A 234 -38.04 -10.43 -2.19
CA THR A 234 -39.49 -10.51 -2.10
C THR A 234 -40.24 -9.53 -3.00
N ILE A 235 -39.53 -8.47 -3.46
CA ILE A 235 -40.08 -7.48 -4.40
C ILE A 235 -40.04 -8.00 -5.83
N LEU A 236 -39.01 -8.81 -6.14
CA LEU A 236 -38.82 -9.34 -7.48
C LEU A 236 -39.91 -10.38 -7.78
N PRO A 237 -40.50 -10.36 -9.00
CA PRO A 237 -41.48 -11.35 -9.41
C PRO A 237 -40.89 -12.76 -9.36
N TRP A 238 -41.67 -13.71 -8.84
CA TRP A 238 -41.31 -15.11 -8.87
C TRP A 238 -41.31 -15.65 -10.30
N GLU A 239 -40.44 -16.60 -10.59
CA GLU A 239 -40.35 -17.23 -11.91
C GLU A 239 -41.71 -17.79 -12.35
N SER A 240 -42.42 -18.46 -11.47
CA SER A 240 -43.80 -18.96 -11.73
C SER A 240 -44.77 -17.86 -12.18
N THR A 241 -44.69 -16.67 -11.55
CA THR A 241 -45.55 -15.53 -11.92
C THR A 241 -45.21 -15.01 -13.33
N LEU A 242 -43.92 -15.01 -13.71
CA LEU A 242 -43.51 -14.67 -15.07
C LEU A 242 -43.96 -15.68 -16.09
N GLU A 243 -43.84 -17.00 -15.82
CA GLU A 243 -44.30 -18.10 -16.63
C GLU A 243 -45.84 -18.07 -16.85
N GLU A 244 -46.58 -17.73 -15.82
CA GLU A 244 -48.04 -17.58 -15.91
C GLU A 244 -48.47 -16.33 -16.71
N THR A 245 -47.64 -15.28 -16.72
CA THR A 245 -47.98 -13.99 -17.28
C THR A 245 -47.59 -13.90 -18.75
N PHE A 246 -46.39 -14.36 -19.11
CA PHE A 246 -45.83 -14.23 -20.45
C PHE A 246 -45.79 -15.57 -21.17
N LYS A 247 -45.86 -15.56 -22.50
CA LYS A 247 -45.74 -16.74 -23.32
C LYS A 247 -44.33 -17.33 -23.31
N GLU A 248 -43.36 -16.45 -23.42
CA GLU A 248 -41.92 -16.70 -23.24
C GLU A 248 -41.33 -15.50 -22.53
N HIS A 249 -40.32 -15.73 -21.71
CA HIS A 249 -39.50 -14.65 -21.11
C HIS A 249 -38.09 -15.12 -20.86
N PHE A 250 -37.21 -14.17 -20.64
CA PHE A 250 -35.95 -14.39 -19.96
C PHE A 250 -35.61 -13.19 -19.04
N VAL A 251 -34.92 -13.49 -17.97
CA VAL A 251 -34.35 -12.49 -17.06
C VAL A 251 -32.85 -12.75 -16.93
N ILE A 252 -32.04 -11.74 -17.21
CA ILE A 252 -30.63 -11.64 -16.83
C ILE A 252 -30.60 -10.60 -15.72
N TYR A 253 -30.40 -11.05 -14.50
CA TYR A 253 -30.32 -10.21 -13.29
C TYR A 253 -29.06 -10.58 -12.53
N LYS A 254 -28.07 -9.69 -12.53
CA LYS A 254 -26.77 -9.91 -11.93
C LYS A 254 -26.42 -8.70 -11.07
N PRO A 255 -26.68 -8.73 -9.77
CA PRO A 255 -26.20 -7.73 -8.85
C PRO A 255 -24.66 -7.67 -8.86
N LYS A 256 -24.09 -6.47 -8.73
CA LYS A 256 -22.67 -6.25 -8.55
C LYS A 256 -22.23 -6.67 -7.14
N ASP A 257 -23.04 -6.35 -6.17
CA ASP A 257 -22.83 -6.67 -4.75
C ASP A 257 -23.83 -7.75 -4.30
N ILE A 258 -23.99 -7.96 -3.00
CA ILE A 258 -24.98 -8.92 -2.45
C ILE A 258 -26.40 -8.45 -2.68
N VAL A 259 -26.63 -7.14 -2.62
CA VAL A 259 -27.92 -6.47 -2.92
C VAL A 259 -27.73 -5.53 -4.10
N SER A 260 -28.78 -5.17 -4.79
CA SER A 260 -28.78 -4.46 -6.07
C SER A 260 -29.50 -3.12 -6.00
N GLY A 261 -29.01 -2.13 -6.75
CA GLY A 261 -29.75 -0.92 -7.10
C GLY A 261 -30.77 -1.15 -8.21
N ASP A 262 -30.49 -2.13 -9.07
CA ASP A 262 -31.43 -2.54 -10.11
C ASP A 262 -32.57 -3.37 -9.53
N PHE A 263 -33.76 -3.26 -10.16
CA PHE A 263 -34.88 -4.14 -9.91
C PHE A 263 -35.75 -4.33 -11.16
N TYR A 264 -36.55 -5.38 -11.14
CA TYR A 264 -37.66 -5.55 -12.06
C TYR A 264 -38.89 -5.90 -11.24
N TRP A 265 -40.06 -5.50 -11.76
CA TRP A 265 -41.30 -5.54 -10.99
C TRP A 265 -42.47 -5.90 -11.92
N LEU A 266 -43.46 -6.63 -11.40
CA LEU A 266 -44.62 -7.09 -12.14
C LEU A 266 -45.84 -7.01 -11.25
N GLN A 267 -46.91 -6.41 -11.77
CA GLN A 267 -48.25 -6.45 -11.12
C GLN A 267 -49.35 -6.62 -12.18
N LYS A 268 -50.35 -7.45 -11.88
CA LYS A 268 -51.59 -7.52 -12.64
C LYS A 268 -52.65 -6.69 -11.92
N HIS A 269 -53.25 -5.71 -12.58
CA HIS A 269 -54.25 -4.85 -12.01
C HIS A 269 -55.29 -4.51 -13.11
N ASN A 270 -56.63 -4.66 -12.79
CA ASN A 270 -57.75 -4.30 -13.69
C ASN A 270 -57.59 -4.87 -15.11
N ASN A 271 -57.28 -6.16 -15.26
CA ASN A 271 -57.09 -6.84 -16.55
C ASN A 271 -55.85 -6.36 -17.35
N ALA A 272 -55.03 -5.46 -16.82
CA ALA A 272 -53.76 -5.04 -17.42
C ALA A 272 -52.56 -5.65 -16.68
N ILE A 273 -51.49 -5.86 -17.42
CA ILE A 273 -50.19 -6.29 -16.91
C ILE A 273 -49.29 -5.07 -16.89
N TYR A 274 -48.78 -4.75 -15.71
CA TYR A 274 -47.75 -3.72 -15.54
C TYR A 274 -46.43 -4.39 -15.29
N PHE A 275 -45.40 -3.97 -16.03
CA PHE A 275 -44.03 -4.46 -15.85
C PHE A 275 -43.04 -3.29 -15.87
N ALA A 276 -42.10 -3.30 -14.97
CA ALA A 276 -41.07 -2.27 -14.89
C ALA A 276 -39.67 -2.85 -14.74
N VAL A 277 -38.67 -2.13 -15.27
CA VAL A 277 -37.27 -2.27 -14.95
C VAL A 277 -36.80 -0.92 -14.42
N GLY A 278 -36.20 -0.93 -13.25
CA GLY A 278 -35.65 0.26 -12.60
C GLY A 278 -34.18 0.10 -12.27
N ASP A 279 -33.46 1.23 -12.35
CA ASP A 279 -32.05 1.40 -12.03
C ASP A 279 -31.96 2.58 -11.04
N CYS A 280 -31.51 2.32 -9.82
CA CYS A 280 -31.41 3.32 -8.76
C CYS A 280 -30.00 3.86 -8.66
N THR A 281 -29.86 5.16 -8.39
CA THR A 281 -28.53 5.74 -8.12
C THR A 281 -27.81 5.00 -7.01
N GLY A 282 -26.57 4.56 -7.30
CA GLY A 282 -25.73 3.80 -6.39
C GLY A 282 -26.00 2.29 -6.43
N HIS A 283 -25.06 1.53 -5.95
CA HIS A 283 -25.11 0.06 -5.91
C HIS A 283 -24.98 -0.45 -4.46
N GLY A 284 -25.19 -1.73 -4.26
CA GLY A 284 -25.10 -2.34 -2.94
C GLY A 284 -26.22 -1.83 -2.00
N ILE A 285 -25.90 -1.56 -0.73
CA ILE A 285 -26.92 -1.26 0.31
C ILE A 285 -27.70 0.02 -0.02
N SER A 286 -27.04 1.09 -0.46
CA SER A 286 -27.73 2.36 -0.76
C SER A 286 -28.72 2.22 -1.91
N GLY A 287 -28.29 1.62 -3.03
CA GLY A 287 -29.15 1.35 -4.17
C GLY A 287 -30.33 0.45 -3.79
N SER A 288 -30.08 -0.61 -3.00
CA SER A 288 -31.14 -1.54 -2.57
C SER A 288 -32.21 -0.90 -1.68
N MET A 289 -31.85 0.08 -0.84
CA MET A 289 -32.83 0.83 -0.06
C MET A 289 -33.72 1.68 -0.98
N LEU A 290 -33.15 2.32 -1.99
CA LEU A 290 -33.88 3.09 -2.97
C LEU A 290 -34.79 2.21 -3.83
N THR A 291 -34.33 1.00 -4.21
CA THR A 291 -35.15 -0.03 -4.86
C THR A 291 -36.40 -0.37 -4.04
N MET A 292 -36.26 -0.56 -2.73
CA MET A 292 -37.40 -0.88 -1.85
C MET A 292 -38.43 0.26 -1.83
N ILE A 293 -37.98 1.50 -1.71
CA ILE A 293 -38.84 2.69 -1.74
C ILE A 293 -39.52 2.79 -3.11
N GLY A 294 -38.75 2.71 -4.20
CA GLY A 294 -39.27 2.82 -5.56
C GLY A 294 -40.32 1.76 -5.89
N ALA A 295 -40.07 0.49 -5.54
CA ALA A 295 -41.00 -0.59 -5.77
C ALA A 295 -42.30 -0.43 -4.95
N THR A 296 -42.21 0.04 -3.69
CA THR A 296 -43.37 0.30 -2.85
C THR A 296 -44.24 1.44 -3.42
N ILE A 297 -43.62 2.52 -3.87
CA ILE A 297 -44.35 3.66 -4.47
C ILE A 297 -44.96 3.21 -5.82
N LEU A 298 -44.28 2.38 -6.61
CA LEU A 298 -44.80 1.84 -7.85
C LEU A 298 -46.03 0.97 -7.64
N GLU A 299 -46.05 0.11 -6.61
CA GLU A 299 -47.21 -0.69 -6.22
C GLU A 299 -48.39 0.19 -5.80
N GLU A 300 -48.14 1.25 -5.01
CA GLU A 300 -49.14 2.26 -4.63
C GLU A 300 -49.71 2.94 -5.88
N ALA A 301 -48.83 3.36 -6.80
CA ALA A 301 -49.21 4.08 -8.02
C ALA A 301 -50.10 3.26 -8.94
N VAL A 302 -49.76 1.99 -9.20
CA VAL A 302 -50.54 1.08 -10.07
C VAL A 302 -51.86 0.70 -9.44
N SER A 303 -51.93 0.65 -8.12
CA SER A 303 -53.18 0.36 -7.40
C SER A 303 -54.11 1.57 -7.28
N ASN A 304 -53.62 2.78 -7.62
CA ASN A 304 -54.42 4.01 -7.56
C ASN A 304 -55.38 4.10 -8.78
N LYS A 305 -56.69 4.07 -8.48
CA LYS A 305 -57.71 4.09 -9.54
C LYS A 305 -57.82 5.37 -10.33
N GLU A 306 -57.18 6.47 -9.87
CA GLU A 306 -57.18 7.76 -10.54
C GLU A 306 -56.08 7.84 -11.62
N LEU A 307 -55.10 6.94 -11.59
CA LEU A 307 -54.03 6.91 -12.56
C LEU A 307 -54.36 5.94 -13.70
N ASN A 308 -54.43 6.48 -14.93
CA ASN A 308 -54.90 5.70 -16.09
C ASN A 308 -53.81 5.37 -17.09
N SER A 309 -52.69 6.07 -17.05
CA SER A 309 -51.58 5.94 -18.00
C SER A 309 -50.23 5.73 -17.32
N THR A 310 -49.29 5.14 -18.06
CA THR A 310 -47.92 4.92 -17.57
C THR A 310 -47.20 6.22 -17.29
N SER A 311 -47.49 7.31 -18.01
CA SER A 311 -46.91 8.64 -17.74
C SER A 311 -47.43 9.26 -16.44
N GLU A 312 -48.73 9.11 -16.14
CA GLU A 312 -49.31 9.59 -14.90
C GLU A 312 -48.75 8.81 -13.69
N ILE A 313 -48.50 7.51 -13.87
CA ILE A 313 -47.83 6.68 -12.87
C ILE A 313 -46.42 7.17 -12.60
N LEU A 314 -45.61 7.45 -13.64
CA LEU A 314 -44.27 7.98 -13.45
C LEU A 314 -44.26 9.36 -12.77
N ASN A 315 -45.16 10.26 -13.11
CA ASN A 315 -45.32 11.55 -12.45
C ASN A 315 -45.67 11.39 -10.97
N PHE A 316 -46.55 10.44 -10.65
CA PHE A 316 -46.89 10.14 -9.27
C PHE A 316 -45.70 9.60 -8.47
N ILE A 317 -44.93 8.68 -9.07
CA ILE A 317 -43.72 8.14 -8.46
C ILE A 317 -42.68 9.24 -8.22
N ASP A 318 -42.49 10.15 -9.17
CA ASP A 318 -41.56 11.28 -9.05
C ASP A 318 -41.95 12.22 -7.88
N TYR A 319 -43.22 12.58 -7.80
CA TYR A 319 -43.75 13.36 -6.68
C TYR A 319 -43.52 12.67 -5.32
N LYS A 320 -43.89 11.38 -5.23
CA LYS A 320 -43.78 10.61 -3.98
C LYS A 320 -42.36 10.38 -3.55
N LEU A 321 -41.46 10.04 -4.49
CA LEU A 321 -40.05 9.80 -4.22
C LEU A 321 -39.37 11.09 -3.74
N THR A 322 -39.62 12.21 -4.44
CA THR A 322 -39.11 13.53 -4.06
C THR A 322 -39.55 13.92 -2.65
N ALA A 323 -40.79 13.64 -2.30
CA ALA A 323 -41.30 13.88 -0.96
C ALA A 323 -40.70 12.93 0.08
N ALA A 324 -40.62 11.62 -0.20
CA ALA A 324 -40.05 10.61 0.71
C ALA A 324 -38.60 10.87 1.05
N LEU A 325 -37.81 11.36 0.08
CA LEU A 325 -36.41 11.72 0.23
C LEU A 325 -36.20 13.18 0.67
N ASN A 326 -37.27 13.96 0.92
CA ASN A 326 -37.22 15.38 1.26
C ASN A 326 -36.37 16.24 0.28
N GLN A 327 -36.37 15.89 -1.00
CA GLN A 327 -35.52 16.52 -2.01
C GLN A 327 -35.95 17.95 -2.35
N GLN A 328 -37.19 18.36 -2.00
CA GLN A 328 -37.70 19.73 -2.17
C GLN A 328 -37.08 20.72 -1.18
N LEU A 329 -36.42 20.25 -0.12
CA LEU A 329 -35.77 21.11 0.87
C LEU A 329 -34.39 21.54 0.37
N GLU A 330 -34.10 22.85 0.34
CA GLU A 330 -32.80 23.38 -0.13
C GLU A 330 -31.62 22.87 0.70
N GLU A 331 -31.82 22.59 1.99
CA GLU A 331 -30.81 22.09 2.89
C GLU A 331 -30.46 20.60 2.63
N ASN A 332 -31.34 19.86 1.99
CA ASN A 332 -31.13 18.45 1.69
C ASN A 332 -30.25 18.28 0.45
N LYS A 333 -29.10 17.63 0.63
CA LYS A 333 -28.13 17.35 -0.44
C LYS A 333 -28.37 16.01 -1.15
N ILE A 334 -29.34 15.21 -0.72
CA ILE A 334 -29.67 13.92 -1.34
C ILE A 334 -30.21 14.19 -2.75
N ARG A 335 -29.58 13.61 -3.75
CA ARG A 335 -29.93 13.72 -5.17
C ARG A 335 -30.19 12.36 -5.81
N ASP A 336 -30.50 11.38 -4.96
CA ASP A 336 -30.77 10.03 -5.42
C ASP A 336 -32.00 10.00 -6.31
N SER A 337 -31.94 9.21 -7.37
CA SER A 337 -32.94 9.13 -8.40
C SER A 337 -33.11 7.71 -8.91
N ILE A 338 -34.21 7.44 -9.59
CA ILE A 338 -34.50 6.16 -10.22
C ILE A 338 -34.64 6.41 -11.72
N GLU A 339 -33.89 5.65 -12.52
CA GLU A 339 -34.17 5.50 -13.95
C GLU A 339 -35.10 4.32 -14.11
N ILE A 340 -36.23 4.47 -14.83
CA ILE A 340 -37.26 3.44 -14.90
C ILE A 340 -37.87 3.37 -16.31
N ALA A 341 -38.11 2.16 -16.75
CA ALA A 341 -38.91 1.84 -17.92
C ALA A 341 -40.18 1.10 -17.46
N LEU A 342 -41.33 1.69 -17.67
CA LEU A 342 -42.64 1.15 -17.28
C LEU A 342 -43.47 0.83 -18.52
N ILE A 343 -44.01 -0.39 -18.59
CA ILE A 343 -45.00 -0.80 -19.60
C ILE A 343 -46.31 -1.21 -18.95
N LYS A 344 -47.39 -0.91 -19.65
CA LYS A 344 -48.74 -1.45 -19.41
C LYS A 344 -49.19 -2.24 -20.65
N ILE A 345 -49.63 -3.44 -20.43
CA ILE A 345 -50.17 -4.30 -21.50
C ILE A 345 -51.61 -4.65 -21.15
N GLU A 346 -52.52 -4.23 -22.01
CA GLU A 346 -53.95 -4.52 -21.88
C GLU A 346 -54.45 -5.17 -23.18
N ASP A 347 -54.82 -6.42 -23.14
CA ASP A 347 -55.03 -7.26 -24.28
C ASP A 347 -53.78 -7.28 -25.20
N SER A 348 -53.85 -6.67 -26.40
CA SER A 348 -52.75 -6.54 -27.32
C SER A 348 -52.17 -5.11 -27.36
N LYS A 349 -52.66 -4.18 -26.54
CA LYS A 349 -52.19 -2.81 -26.49
C LYS A 349 -51.03 -2.68 -25.54
N LEU A 350 -49.90 -2.17 -26.03
CA LEU A 350 -48.76 -1.79 -25.23
C LEU A 350 -48.75 -0.29 -25.06
N GLU A 351 -48.67 0.16 -23.82
CA GLU A 351 -48.36 1.53 -23.46
C GLU A 351 -47.01 1.55 -22.69
N PHE A 352 -46.16 2.47 -23.03
CA PHE A 352 -44.84 2.63 -22.44
C PHE A 352 -44.57 4.07 -22.02
N SER A 353 -43.97 4.23 -20.88
CA SER A 353 -43.29 5.46 -20.46
C SER A 353 -41.95 5.14 -19.81
N GLY A 354 -40.95 5.99 -20.01
CA GLY A 354 -39.64 5.82 -19.45
C GLY A 354 -39.07 7.11 -18.87
N ALA A 355 -38.42 6.99 -17.73
CA ALA A 355 -37.56 8.00 -17.13
C ALA A 355 -36.10 7.57 -17.38
N ARG A 356 -35.42 8.16 -18.35
CA ARG A 356 -34.08 7.84 -18.87
C ARG A 356 -33.93 6.47 -19.52
N LEU A 357 -34.56 5.42 -18.95
CA LEU A 357 -34.56 4.10 -19.57
C LEU A 357 -35.52 4.04 -20.75
N GLY A 358 -35.12 3.32 -21.79
CA GLY A 358 -35.88 3.14 -23.01
C GLY A 358 -36.47 1.74 -23.17
N LEU A 359 -37.35 1.58 -24.15
CA LEU A 359 -37.94 0.31 -24.59
C LEU A 359 -37.34 -0.09 -25.95
N TYR A 360 -36.96 -1.32 -26.08
CA TYR A 360 -36.65 -1.93 -27.39
C TYR A 360 -37.73 -2.93 -27.72
N LEU A 361 -38.33 -2.73 -28.88
CA LEU A 361 -39.46 -3.51 -29.32
C LEU A 361 -39.17 -4.12 -30.72
N TYR A 362 -39.27 -5.43 -30.84
CA TYR A 362 -39.41 -6.09 -32.14
C TYR A 362 -40.89 -6.31 -32.40
N ASN A 363 -41.42 -5.68 -33.43
CA ASN A 363 -42.85 -5.75 -33.75
C ASN A 363 -43.05 -5.66 -35.29
N ASN A 364 -43.93 -6.45 -35.87
CA ASN A 364 -44.21 -6.47 -37.32
C ASN A 364 -42.95 -6.61 -38.23
N GLY A 365 -41.93 -7.34 -37.76
CA GLY A 365 -40.67 -7.49 -38.50
C GLY A 365 -39.69 -6.34 -38.36
N GLU A 366 -40.05 -5.30 -37.66
CA GLU A 366 -39.21 -4.12 -37.42
C GLU A 366 -38.70 -4.06 -35.98
N TYR A 367 -37.49 -3.52 -35.83
CA TYR A 367 -36.86 -3.30 -34.55
C TYR A 367 -36.89 -1.80 -34.19
N ILE A 368 -37.65 -1.46 -33.18
CA ILE A 368 -37.93 -0.08 -32.78
C ILE A 368 -37.27 0.21 -31.43
N HIS A 369 -36.61 1.33 -31.35
CA HIS A 369 -36.10 1.87 -30.07
C HIS A 369 -36.91 3.09 -29.66
N ILE A 370 -37.65 2.99 -28.57
CA ILE A 370 -38.42 4.07 -27.97
C ILE A 370 -37.63 4.60 -26.80
N LYS A 371 -37.24 5.86 -26.86
CA LYS A 371 -36.43 6.51 -25.78
C LYS A 371 -37.36 6.94 -24.65
N GLY A 372 -36.90 6.78 -23.41
CA GLY A 372 -37.51 7.44 -22.27
C GLY A 372 -37.27 8.96 -22.27
N SER A 373 -37.93 9.65 -21.37
CA SER A 373 -37.69 11.07 -21.06
C SER A 373 -36.26 11.30 -20.63
N ARG A 374 -35.77 12.53 -20.73
CA ARG A 374 -34.41 12.88 -20.30
C ARG A 374 -34.22 12.96 -18.78
N ASN A 375 -35.31 13.07 -18.04
CA ASN A 375 -35.33 13.21 -16.59
C ASN A 375 -35.48 11.84 -15.93
N SER A 376 -34.75 11.63 -14.84
CA SER A 376 -34.98 10.51 -13.92
C SER A 376 -36.14 10.80 -12.99
N ILE A 377 -36.62 9.82 -12.26
CA ILE A 377 -37.54 9.96 -11.12
C ILE A 377 -36.76 10.48 -9.93
N GLY A 378 -37.16 11.59 -9.32
CA GLY A 378 -36.38 12.24 -8.24
C GLY A 378 -35.15 13.00 -8.73
N GLY A 379 -34.24 13.29 -7.82
CA GLY A 379 -33.01 14.05 -8.11
C GLY A 379 -33.23 15.58 -8.05
N ASN A 380 -33.02 16.30 -9.09
CA ASN A 380 -33.24 17.76 -9.20
C ASN A 380 -34.26 18.08 -10.28
N SER A 381 -35.30 17.32 -10.43
CA SER A 381 -36.33 17.64 -11.41
C SER A 381 -36.95 19.00 -11.06
N LYS A 382 -36.68 20.00 -11.87
CA LYS A 382 -37.43 21.27 -11.84
C LYS A 382 -38.86 20.94 -12.19
N GLU A 383 -39.82 21.62 -11.55
CA GLU A 383 -41.27 21.48 -11.70
C GLU A 383 -41.67 21.02 -13.13
N GLY A 384 -42.41 19.91 -13.22
CA GLY A 384 -43.04 19.43 -14.43
C GLY A 384 -42.16 18.50 -15.28
N ASN A 385 -41.84 17.30 -14.77
CA ASN A 385 -41.32 16.25 -15.64
C ASN A 385 -42.47 15.70 -16.49
N ASP A 386 -42.51 16.06 -17.79
CA ASP A 386 -43.46 15.43 -18.72
C ASP A 386 -42.90 14.09 -19.18
N TYR A 387 -43.32 13.02 -18.53
CA TYR A 387 -43.11 11.67 -19.05
C TYR A 387 -44.10 11.42 -20.19
N LEU A 388 -43.61 11.00 -21.35
CA LEU A 388 -44.42 10.82 -22.55
C LEU A 388 -44.89 9.37 -22.67
N ASN A 389 -46.16 9.16 -23.04
CA ASN A 389 -46.69 7.87 -23.39
C ASN A 389 -46.40 7.52 -24.87
N TYR A 390 -45.98 6.30 -25.08
CA TYR A 390 -45.91 5.65 -26.38
C TYR A 390 -46.90 4.50 -26.40
N ASN A 391 -47.75 4.43 -27.45
CA ASN A 391 -48.76 3.39 -27.61
C ASN A 391 -48.57 2.62 -28.93
N THR A 392 -48.71 1.31 -28.87
CA THR A 392 -48.70 0.44 -30.04
C THR A 392 -49.50 -0.84 -29.82
N ILE A 393 -49.78 -1.55 -30.91
CA ILE A 393 -50.45 -2.85 -30.83
C ILE A 393 -49.41 -3.94 -31.05
N LEU A 394 -49.38 -4.90 -30.13
CA LEU A 394 -48.52 -6.07 -30.17
C LEU A 394 -49.16 -7.19 -30.99
N ASN A 395 -48.33 -7.99 -31.64
CA ASN A 395 -48.74 -9.23 -32.31
C ASN A 395 -48.08 -10.44 -31.61
N ASN A 396 -48.40 -11.65 -32.07
CA ASN A 396 -47.92 -12.91 -31.52
C ASN A 396 -46.39 -13.11 -31.59
N GLU A 397 -45.68 -12.33 -32.40
CA GLU A 397 -44.23 -12.38 -32.57
C GLU A 397 -43.51 -11.23 -31.92
N SER A 398 -44.24 -10.29 -31.31
CA SER A 398 -43.67 -9.12 -30.70
C SER A 398 -42.81 -9.52 -29.49
N ILE A 399 -41.60 -8.92 -29.41
CA ILE A 399 -40.65 -9.11 -28.30
C ILE A 399 -40.34 -7.76 -27.72
N ILE A 400 -40.47 -7.65 -26.40
CA ILE A 400 -40.17 -6.45 -25.62
C ILE A 400 -38.86 -6.68 -24.87
N TYR A 401 -37.90 -5.75 -24.97
CA TYR A 401 -36.67 -5.78 -24.20
C TYR A 401 -36.57 -4.53 -23.33
N LEU A 402 -36.32 -4.75 -22.07
CA LEU A 402 -36.08 -3.74 -21.06
C LEU A 402 -34.76 -4.03 -20.37
N PHE A 403 -33.93 -3.01 -20.13
CA PHE A 403 -32.64 -3.19 -19.47
C PHE A 403 -32.10 -1.93 -18.83
N SER A 404 -31.30 -2.10 -17.77
CA SER A 404 -30.45 -1.07 -17.17
C SER A 404 -29.18 -0.85 -17.99
N ASP A 405 -28.40 0.15 -17.63
CA ASP A 405 -27.20 0.49 -18.39
C ASP A 405 -25.98 -0.41 -18.10
N GLY A 406 -26.00 -1.18 -16.98
CA GLY A 406 -24.84 -1.96 -16.53
C GLY A 406 -24.34 -2.99 -17.55
N PHE A 407 -25.23 -3.57 -18.37
CA PHE A 407 -24.79 -4.47 -19.44
C PHE A 407 -24.00 -3.72 -20.51
N SER A 408 -24.49 -2.56 -20.95
CA SER A 408 -23.84 -1.74 -21.99
C SER A 408 -22.60 -1.02 -21.48
N ASP A 409 -22.56 -0.68 -20.22
CA ASP A 409 -21.48 0.08 -19.59
C ASP A 409 -20.34 -0.78 -19.05
N GLN A 410 -20.53 -2.10 -19.05
CA GLN A 410 -19.46 -3.03 -18.66
C GLN A 410 -18.21 -2.84 -19.51
N ILE A 411 -17.08 -2.65 -18.84
CA ILE A 411 -15.76 -2.60 -19.48
C ILE A 411 -15.22 -4.00 -19.66
N GLY A 412 -14.73 -4.29 -20.87
CA GLY A 412 -14.12 -5.55 -21.21
C GLY A 412 -12.58 -5.53 -21.11
N THR A 413 -11.96 -6.65 -21.44
CA THR A 413 -10.50 -6.85 -21.45
C THR A 413 -9.77 -5.84 -22.34
N ASN A 414 -10.42 -5.32 -23.38
CA ASN A 414 -9.90 -4.27 -24.27
C ASN A 414 -10.03 -2.85 -23.69
N LYS A 415 -10.45 -2.71 -22.42
CA LYS A 415 -10.69 -1.45 -21.71
C LYS A 415 -11.75 -0.54 -22.34
N LYS A 416 -12.63 -1.09 -23.18
CA LYS A 416 -13.76 -0.37 -23.77
C LYS A 416 -15.08 -0.88 -23.20
N LYS A 417 -16.09 0.01 -23.12
CA LYS A 417 -17.45 -0.37 -22.79
C LYS A 417 -17.99 -1.37 -23.83
N PHE A 418 -18.89 -2.25 -23.40
CA PHE A 418 -19.65 -3.12 -24.32
C PHE A 418 -20.36 -2.29 -25.38
N GLY A 419 -21.03 -1.26 -24.97
CA GLY A 419 -21.67 -0.25 -25.78
C GLY A 419 -23.11 -0.60 -26.18
N SER A 420 -24.00 0.40 -26.06
CA SER A 420 -25.41 0.25 -26.38
C SER A 420 -25.65 -0.14 -27.87
N ASN A 421 -24.80 0.29 -28.79
CA ASN A 421 -24.93 -0.07 -30.20
C ASN A 421 -24.63 -1.56 -30.44
N ASN A 422 -23.66 -2.13 -29.74
CA ASN A 422 -23.33 -3.54 -29.81
C ASN A 422 -24.48 -4.38 -29.23
N LEU A 423 -25.02 -4.01 -28.08
CA LEU A 423 -26.18 -4.66 -27.47
C LEU A 423 -27.37 -4.64 -28.45
N LYS A 424 -27.69 -3.49 -29.07
CA LYS A 424 -28.75 -3.35 -30.06
C LYS A 424 -28.56 -4.28 -31.27
N SER A 425 -27.33 -4.38 -31.79
CA SER A 425 -27.02 -5.27 -32.89
C SER A 425 -27.31 -6.72 -32.53
N ILE A 426 -26.83 -7.15 -31.36
CA ILE A 426 -27.05 -8.53 -30.92
C ILE A 426 -28.54 -8.81 -30.69
N LEU A 427 -29.28 -7.90 -30.02
CA LEU A 427 -30.73 -8.07 -29.83
C LEU A 427 -31.47 -8.21 -31.16
N LYS A 428 -31.08 -7.44 -32.18
CA LYS A 428 -31.65 -7.53 -33.51
C LYS A 428 -31.35 -8.90 -34.19
N ASP A 429 -30.12 -9.38 -34.05
CA ASP A 429 -29.67 -10.61 -34.68
C ASP A 429 -30.32 -11.87 -34.06
N VAL A 430 -30.67 -11.82 -32.77
CA VAL A 430 -31.24 -12.97 -32.04
C VAL A 430 -32.76 -13.04 -32.08
N THR A 431 -33.48 -12.08 -32.68
CA THR A 431 -34.95 -12.00 -32.65
C THR A 431 -35.65 -13.26 -33.19
N LYS A 432 -35.03 -14.00 -34.10
CA LYS A 432 -35.57 -15.26 -34.69
C LYS A 432 -35.38 -16.47 -33.77
N LEU A 433 -34.62 -16.35 -32.70
CA LEU A 433 -34.41 -17.43 -31.75
C LEU A 433 -35.49 -17.40 -30.65
N SER A 434 -35.71 -18.54 -29.98
CA SER A 434 -36.52 -18.56 -28.74
C SER A 434 -35.87 -17.69 -27.69
N LEU A 435 -36.66 -17.11 -26.76
CA LEU A 435 -36.12 -16.21 -25.71
C LEU A 435 -35.08 -16.90 -24.84
N LEU A 436 -35.20 -18.20 -24.60
CA LEU A 436 -34.18 -18.96 -23.88
C LEU A 436 -32.81 -18.94 -24.62
N LYS A 437 -32.81 -19.18 -25.92
CA LYS A 437 -31.59 -19.14 -26.75
C LYS A 437 -31.03 -17.73 -26.89
N GLN A 438 -31.87 -16.72 -26.86
CA GLN A 438 -31.45 -15.33 -26.85
C GLN A 438 -30.70 -15.02 -25.56
N LYS A 439 -31.21 -15.46 -24.39
CA LYS A 439 -30.54 -15.34 -23.08
C LYS A 439 -29.15 -15.98 -23.11
N GLU A 440 -29.07 -17.23 -23.61
CA GLU A 440 -27.79 -17.96 -23.70
C GLU A 440 -26.75 -17.17 -24.53
N LYS A 441 -27.18 -16.65 -25.69
CA LYS A 441 -26.31 -15.88 -26.58
C LYS A 441 -25.85 -14.57 -25.94
N LEU A 442 -26.74 -13.84 -25.29
CA LEU A 442 -26.42 -12.59 -24.59
C LEU A 442 -25.42 -12.82 -23.44
N VAL A 443 -25.63 -13.88 -22.67
CA VAL A 443 -24.71 -14.25 -21.57
C VAL A 443 -23.35 -14.67 -22.14
N GLU A 444 -23.30 -15.40 -23.25
CA GLU A 444 -22.06 -15.79 -23.92
C GLU A 444 -21.26 -14.57 -24.41
N GLU A 445 -21.91 -13.64 -25.10
CA GLU A 445 -21.28 -12.44 -25.64
C GLU A 445 -20.80 -11.50 -24.50
N PHE A 446 -21.60 -11.40 -23.43
CA PHE A 446 -21.18 -10.67 -22.23
C PHE A 446 -19.95 -11.30 -21.56
N ALA A 447 -19.94 -12.63 -21.39
CA ALA A 447 -18.83 -13.35 -20.80
C ALA A 447 -17.53 -13.20 -21.62
N LYS A 448 -17.62 -13.24 -22.94
CA LYS A 448 -16.49 -13.00 -23.84
C LYS A 448 -15.94 -11.58 -23.69
N HIS A 449 -16.83 -10.59 -23.54
CA HIS A 449 -16.43 -9.20 -23.42
C HIS A 449 -15.75 -8.92 -22.08
N ILE A 450 -16.38 -9.34 -20.98
CA ILE A 450 -15.88 -9.06 -19.62
C ILE A 450 -14.56 -9.79 -19.36
N GLY A 451 -14.41 -11.05 -19.78
CA GLY A 451 -13.23 -11.86 -19.51
C GLY A 451 -12.90 -11.93 -18.05
N ASN A 452 -11.71 -11.46 -17.67
CA ASN A 452 -11.23 -11.41 -16.26
C ASN A 452 -11.49 -10.05 -15.56
N GLU A 453 -12.19 -9.13 -16.21
CA GLU A 453 -12.53 -7.83 -15.58
C GLU A 453 -13.65 -8.01 -14.55
N THR A 454 -13.68 -7.14 -13.55
CA THR A 454 -14.75 -7.14 -12.55
C THR A 454 -16.01 -6.47 -13.09
N GLN A 455 -17.16 -6.95 -12.64
CA GLN A 455 -18.45 -6.30 -12.93
C GLN A 455 -18.46 -4.90 -12.30
N ARG A 456 -18.90 -3.90 -13.06
CA ARG A 456 -18.85 -2.49 -12.65
C ARG A 456 -20.14 -1.97 -12.03
N ASP A 457 -21.25 -2.50 -12.49
CA ASP A 457 -22.59 -2.07 -12.07
C ASP A 457 -23.55 -3.24 -11.99
N ASP A 458 -24.72 -3.04 -11.41
CA ASP A 458 -25.81 -3.99 -11.44
C ASP A 458 -26.27 -4.19 -12.89
N ILE A 459 -26.70 -5.39 -13.25
CA ILE A 459 -27.10 -5.74 -14.61
C ILE A 459 -28.48 -6.32 -14.60
N THR A 460 -29.40 -5.66 -15.30
CA THR A 460 -30.73 -6.15 -15.56
C THR A 460 -31.02 -6.08 -17.05
N LEU A 461 -31.34 -7.22 -17.68
CA LEU A 461 -31.79 -7.30 -19.07
C LEU A 461 -32.87 -8.35 -19.17
N ILE A 462 -34.04 -7.95 -19.68
CA ILE A 462 -35.26 -8.76 -19.72
C ILE A 462 -35.83 -8.79 -21.13
N GLY A 463 -36.22 -9.96 -21.57
CA GLY A 463 -36.98 -10.18 -22.82
C GLY A 463 -38.32 -10.80 -22.51
N LEU A 464 -39.40 -10.21 -23.05
CA LEU A 464 -40.78 -10.63 -22.81
C LEU A 464 -41.52 -10.87 -24.14
N LYS A 465 -42.31 -11.93 -24.22
CA LYS A 465 -43.24 -12.22 -25.28
C LYS A 465 -44.62 -12.43 -24.67
N THR A 466 -45.61 -11.65 -25.11
CA THR A 466 -46.95 -11.66 -24.55
C THR A 466 -47.77 -12.86 -24.97
N ARG A 467 -48.75 -13.24 -24.16
CA ARG A 467 -49.86 -14.11 -24.56
C ARG A 467 -50.92 -13.18 -25.17
N THR A 468 -50.93 -13.03 -26.50
CA THR A 468 -52.04 -12.31 -27.15
C THR A 468 -53.27 -13.21 -27.19
N SER A 469 -54.38 -12.71 -26.67
CA SER A 469 -55.69 -13.34 -26.88
C SER A 469 -55.99 -13.37 -28.39
N GLN A 470 -56.33 -14.54 -28.93
CA GLN A 470 -56.85 -14.64 -30.28
C GLN A 470 -58.20 -13.99 -30.40
#